data_e4cb5b12ec9f25f56fac9b25de082f22
#
_entry.id   e4cb5b12ec9f25f56fac9b25de082f22
#
_cell.length_a   1.000
_cell.length_b   1.000
_cell.length_c   1.000
_cell.angle_alpha   90.00
_cell.angle_beta   90.00
_cell.angle_gamma   90.00
#
_symmetry.space_group_name_H-M   'P 1'
#
loop_
_entity.id
_entity.type
_entity.pdbx_description
1 polymer ?
#
loop_
_entity_poly.entity_id
_entity_poly.type
_entity_poly.pdbx_seq_one_letter_code
_entity_poly.pdbx_strand_id
1 'polypeptide(L)'
;MYDAMFLAFFHHNTSGFQMRFDDVVQMLSDSFDGDTDADSDGNDDDEPALQFSRSERLHDKDFGDFDDAELAEAEHVMAALQVRPARRRSNRRRRSRRGDTPDLRRTVRAAMRRAGEPIELATTEPGDKTRRLVLLLDISGSMERYARVLIRFAHTAVAGRGSVEVFALGTRLTRITRQLASRDPEVAVAAAAGVVEDWSGGTRLGDSIDGFVRQWGIRGMARGAIVVVLSDGWDRGDPETMSTSMERLHRLAHKLIWVNPLKAGPGYEPTAQGMAAALPHIDEFLEGHCLRSVTALAEAIAAADT
;
A
#
# COMPACT_ATOMS: atom_id res chain seq x y z
N MET A 1 -10.12 -28.66 2.20
CA MET A 1 -11.14 -28.10 3.14
C MET A 1 -10.86 -26.61 3.42
N TYR A 2 -9.59 -26.17 3.50
CA TYR A 2 -9.21 -24.76 3.72
C TYR A 2 -9.51 -23.84 2.52
N ASP A 3 -9.33 -24.30 1.28
CA ASP A 3 -9.59 -23.49 0.09
C ASP A 3 -11.07 -23.09 -0.08
N ALA A 4 -12.00 -23.96 0.35
CA ALA A 4 -13.43 -23.66 0.27
C ALA A 4 -13.88 -22.66 1.34
N MET A 5 -13.26 -22.66 2.54
CA MET A 5 -13.52 -21.66 3.58
C MET A 5 -12.96 -20.30 3.21
N PHE A 6 -11.77 -20.26 2.59
CA PHE A 6 -11.14 -19.03 2.13
C PHE A 6 -11.99 -18.34 1.04
N LEU A 7 -12.44 -19.08 0.03
CA LEU A 7 -13.31 -18.53 -1.02
C LEU A 7 -14.68 -18.07 -0.49
N ALA A 8 -15.25 -18.77 0.51
CA ALA A 8 -16.52 -18.37 1.14
C ALA A 8 -16.38 -17.08 1.98
N PHE A 9 -15.18 -16.84 2.54
CA PHE A 9 -14.88 -15.65 3.34
C PHE A 9 -14.81 -14.36 2.49
N PHE A 10 -14.53 -14.46 1.19
CA PHE A 10 -14.33 -13.32 0.30
C PHE A 10 -15.59 -12.88 -0.49
N HIS A 11 -16.74 -13.51 -0.32
CA HIS A 11 -17.97 -13.12 -1.04
C HIS A 11 -18.85 -12.18 -0.19
N HIS A 12 -18.72 -10.87 -0.29
CA HIS A 12 -19.82 -9.89 -0.32
C HIS A 12 -19.38 -8.42 -0.50
N ASN A 13 -19.99 -7.83 -1.47
CA ASN A 13 -20.44 -6.45 -1.78
C ASN A 13 -19.48 -5.36 -2.31
N THR A 14 -19.96 -4.74 -3.37
CA THR A 14 -19.33 -3.71 -4.23
C THR A 14 -20.07 -2.38 -4.18
N SER A 15 -19.36 -1.25 -4.17
CA SER A 15 -19.57 -0.05 -5.02
C SER A 15 -18.64 1.09 -4.64
N GLY A 16 -17.95 1.71 -5.61
CA GLY A 16 -16.87 2.66 -5.38
C GLY A 16 -17.27 4.14 -5.53
N PHE A 17 -16.62 4.99 -4.74
CA PHE A 17 -16.41 6.44 -4.97
C PHE A 17 -15.15 6.91 -4.22
N GLN A 18 -14.33 7.81 -4.81
CA GLN A 18 -13.05 8.24 -4.23
C GLN A 18 -13.21 9.61 -3.55
N MET A 19 -12.93 9.71 -2.24
CA MET A 19 -12.93 10.94 -1.45
C MET A 19 -11.70 11.04 -0.52
N ARG A 20 -11.43 12.25 0.02
CA ARG A 20 -10.45 12.47 1.08
C ARG A 20 -10.92 11.79 2.37
N PHE A 21 -9.98 11.38 3.22
CA PHE A 21 -10.27 10.67 4.47
C PHE A 21 -11.25 11.46 5.38
N ASP A 22 -11.03 12.78 5.53
CA ASP A 22 -11.90 13.64 6.32
C ASP A 22 -13.31 13.78 5.69
N ASP A 23 -13.39 13.77 4.34
CA ASP A 23 -14.66 13.81 3.60
C ASP A 23 -15.43 12.48 3.71
N VAL A 24 -14.71 11.35 3.88
CA VAL A 24 -15.31 10.01 4.06
C VAL A 24 -15.86 9.86 5.46
N VAL A 25 -15.16 10.34 6.48
CA VAL A 25 -15.65 10.38 7.86
C VAL A 25 -16.90 11.27 7.95
N GLN A 26 -16.89 12.41 7.25
CA GLN A 26 -18.05 13.31 7.19
C GLN A 26 -19.23 12.69 6.44
N MET A 27 -19.00 11.98 5.32
CA MET A 27 -20.03 11.29 4.56
C MET A 27 -20.62 10.07 5.27
N LEU A 28 -19.80 9.36 6.06
CA LEU A 28 -20.29 8.27 6.90
C LEU A 28 -21.20 8.81 8.00
N SER A 29 -20.92 9.99 8.57
CA SER A 29 -21.81 10.67 9.50
C SER A 29 -23.12 11.13 8.84
N ASP A 30 -23.03 11.67 7.61
CA ASP A 30 -24.19 12.21 6.88
C ASP A 30 -25.06 11.11 6.21
N SER A 31 -24.52 9.92 5.93
CA SER A 31 -25.24 8.81 5.27
C SER A 31 -26.10 8.01 6.23
N PHE A 32 -25.92 8.14 7.53
CA PHE A 32 -26.76 7.51 8.56
C PHE A 32 -27.95 8.37 8.97
N ASP A 33 -28.03 9.64 8.53
CA ASP A 33 -29.14 10.54 8.82
C ASP A 33 -30.37 10.39 7.87
N GLY A 34 -30.36 9.43 6.96
CA GLY A 34 -31.44 9.21 5.98
C GLY A 34 -32.01 7.80 6.03
N ASP A 35 -32.97 7.53 6.86
CA ASP A 35 -34.14 6.66 6.80
C ASP A 35 -34.42 5.96 8.13
N THR A 36 -35.14 6.62 9.01
CA THR A 36 -36.05 5.95 9.95
C THR A 36 -37.19 6.90 10.30
N ASP A 37 -38.25 6.87 9.49
CA ASP A 37 -39.59 7.19 9.98
C ASP A 37 -40.08 6.02 10.82
N ALA A 38 -39.95 6.11 12.14
CA ALA A 38 -40.76 5.37 13.09
C ALA A 38 -40.66 6.07 14.47
N ASP A 39 -41.79 6.57 14.92
CA ASP A 39 -42.07 7.12 16.24
C ASP A 39 -41.31 6.44 17.40
N SER A 40 -40.43 7.19 18.09
CA SER A 40 -40.21 7.04 19.51
C SER A 40 -39.56 8.29 20.09
N ASP A 41 -40.29 8.90 20.99
CA ASP A 41 -39.96 9.99 21.90
C ASP A 41 -38.73 9.60 22.77
N GLY A 42 -37.64 10.41 22.73
CA GLY A 42 -36.56 10.26 23.71
C GLY A 42 -35.14 10.56 23.23
N ASN A 43 -34.67 11.74 23.50
CA ASN A 43 -33.27 12.16 23.66
C ASN A 43 -32.37 12.19 22.42
N ASP A 44 -32.51 13.23 21.64
CA ASP A 44 -31.84 13.51 20.35
C ASP A 44 -30.37 13.99 20.48
N ASP A 45 -29.83 14.11 21.70
CA ASP A 45 -28.49 14.67 21.92
C ASP A 45 -27.34 13.62 22.02
N ASP A 46 -27.65 12.32 22.08
CA ASP A 46 -26.67 11.25 22.30
C ASP A 46 -26.22 10.49 21.02
N GLU A 47 -26.92 10.60 19.90
CA GLU A 47 -26.61 9.85 18.69
C GLU A 47 -25.28 10.26 17.99
N PRO A 48 -24.94 11.56 17.83
CA PRO A 48 -23.67 11.95 17.21
C PRO A 48 -22.45 11.50 18.02
N ALA A 49 -22.56 11.59 19.36
CA ALA A 49 -21.48 11.19 20.27
C ALA A 49 -21.24 9.68 20.26
N LEU A 50 -22.29 8.88 20.09
CA LEU A 50 -22.20 7.41 19.99
C LEU A 50 -21.60 6.96 18.65
N GLN A 51 -21.95 7.62 17.55
CA GLN A 51 -21.39 7.35 16.20
C GLN A 51 -19.91 7.75 16.13
N PHE A 52 -19.53 8.92 16.67
CA PHE A 52 -18.15 9.36 16.75
C PHE A 52 -17.30 8.37 17.58
N SER A 53 -17.82 7.92 18.70
CA SER A 53 -17.19 6.90 19.55
C SER A 53 -17.06 5.52 18.88
N ARG A 54 -17.97 5.16 17.96
CA ARG A 54 -17.93 3.90 17.22
C ARG A 54 -16.88 3.94 16.10
N SER A 55 -16.85 5.01 15.33
CA SER A 55 -15.85 5.23 14.28
C SER A 55 -14.43 5.30 14.88
N GLU A 56 -14.25 6.01 15.98
CA GLU A 56 -12.96 6.13 16.65
C GLU A 56 -12.47 4.80 17.20
N ARG A 57 -13.37 3.96 17.75
CA ARG A 57 -13.06 2.60 18.18
C ARG A 57 -12.65 1.68 17.02
N LEU A 58 -13.29 1.79 15.85
CA LEU A 58 -12.95 1.00 14.66
C LEU A 58 -11.55 1.33 14.15
N HIS A 59 -11.12 2.59 14.30
CA HIS A 59 -9.79 3.03 13.89
C HIS A 59 -8.65 2.40 14.67
N ASP A 60 -8.88 2.07 15.95
CA ASP A 60 -7.86 1.53 16.86
C ASP A 60 -8.01 0.04 17.11
N LYS A 61 -9.14 -0.55 16.73
CA LYS A 61 -9.41 -1.98 16.91
C LYS A 61 -8.51 -2.82 16.02
N ASP A 62 -7.97 -3.92 16.57
CA ASP A 62 -7.16 -4.87 15.81
C ASP A 62 -8.01 -5.58 14.73
N PHE A 63 -7.50 -5.63 13.50
CA PHE A 63 -8.16 -6.33 12.39
C PHE A 63 -8.43 -7.81 12.67
N GLY A 64 -7.61 -8.43 13.53
CA GLY A 64 -7.80 -9.81 13.95
C GLY A 64 -9.05 -10.03 14.81
N ASP A 65 -9.60 -8.96 15.38
CA ASP A 65 -10.79 -8.98 16.25
C ASP A 65 -12.04 -8.42 15.53
N PHE A 66 -11.94 -8.10 14.24
CA PHE A 66 -13.07 -7.58 13.46
C PHE A 66 -14.08 -8.69 13.18
N ASP A 67 -15.36 -8.34 13.33
CA ASP A 67 -16.45 -9.12 12.75
C ASP A 67 -16.61 -8.80 11.26
N ASP A 68 -17.50 -9.52 10.56
CA ASP A 68 -17.70 -9.36 9.11
C ASP A 68 -18.24 -7.97 8.74
N ALA A 69 -19.05 -7.34 9.60
CA ALA A 69 -19.60 -6.01 9.37
C ALA A 69 -18.52 -4.92 9.57
N GLU A 70 -17.74 -5.02 10.63
CA GLU A 70 -16.60 -4.13 10.89
C GLU A 70 -15.53 -4.23 9.81
N LEU A 71 -15.32 -5.45 9.31
CA LEU A 71 -14.37 -5.69 8.22
C LEU A 71 -14.85 -5.04 6.92
N ALA A 72 -16.15 -5.12 6.60
CA ALA A 72 -16.74 -4.45 5.44
C ALA A 72 -16.63 -2.91 5.55
N GLU A 73 -16.86 -2.36 6.75
CA GLU A 73 -16.70 -0.93 7.03
C GLU A 73 -15.23 -0.49 6.88
N ALA A 74 -14.29 -1.26 7.43
CA ALA A 74 -12.85 -1.02 7.26
C ALA A 74 -12.41 -1.08 5.80
N GLU A 75 -12.94 -2.02 5.01
CA GLU A 75 -12.68 -2.11 3.58
C GLU A 75 -13.17 -0.87 2.82
N HIS A 76 -14.31 -0.30 3.23
CA HIS A 76 -14.86 0.93 2.67
C HIS A 76 -13.95 2.14 2.96
N VAL A 77 -13.51 2.27 4.20
CA VAL A 77 -12.55 3.30 4.62
C VAL A 77 -11.23 3.17 3.84
N MET A 78 -10.71 1.95 3.70
CA MET A 78 -9.48 1.72 2.93
C MET A 78 -9.64 1.99 1.44
N ALA A 79 -10.80 1.72 0.84
CA ALA A 79 -11.06 2.06 -0.57
C ALA A 79 -11.01 3.57 -0.82
N ALA A 80 -11.35 4.37 0.18
CA ALA A 80 -11.24 5.82 0.13
C ALA A 80 -9.83 6.36 0.41
N LEU A 81 -8.92 5.53 0.96
CA LEU A 81 -7.54 5.92 1.21
C LEU A 81 -6.81 6.19 -0.12
N GLN A 82 -6.42 7.44 -0.32
CA GLN A 82 -5.55 7.80 -1.43
C GLN A 82 -4.09 7.58 -1.04
N VAL A 83 -3.49 6.49 -1.49
CA VAL A 83 -2.04 6.30 -1.39
C VAL A 83 -1.37 7.27 -2.36
N ARG A 84 -1.04 8.48 -1.87
CA ARG A 84 -0.41 9.53 -2.69
C ARG A 84 0.94 9.06 -3.20
N PRO A 85 1.21 9.23 -4.49
CA PRO A 85 2.49 8.82 -5.04
C PRO A 85 3.61 9.77 -4.61
N ALA A 86 4.63 9.23 -3.95
CA ALA A 86 5.90 9.92 -3.77
C ALA A 86 6.48 10.28 -5.15
N ARG A 87 7.03 11.48 -5.29
CA ARG A 87 7.60 11.99 -6.55
C ARG A 87 9.12 12.03 -6.44
N ARG A 88 9.79 11.95 -7.55
CA ARG A 88 11.25 12.17 -7.65
C ARG A 88 11.58 13.06 -8.83
N ARG A 89 12.60 13.85 -8.71
CA ARG A 89 13.15 14.58 -9.86
C ARG A 89 13.59 13.59 -10.95
N SER A 90 13.18 13.86 -12.17
CA SER A 90 13.54 13.07 -13.34
C SER A 90 14.61 13.79 -14.15
N ASN A 91 15.58 13.03 -14.67
CA ASN A 91 16.53 13.56 -15.64
C ASN A 91 15.88 13.90 -17.00
N ARG A 92 14.63 13.43 -17.23
CA ARG A 92 13.86 13.86 -18.40
C ARG A 92 13.37 15.27 -18.19
N ARG A 93 13.77 16.16 -19.08
CA ARG A 93 13.36 17.55 -19.05
C ARG A 93 11.98 17.69 -19.69
N ARG A 94 11.13 18.53 -19.09
CA ARG A 94 9.84 18.94 -19.66
C ARG A 94 9.90 20.39 -20.13
N ARG A 95 9.03 20.73 -21.05
CA ARG A 95 8.90 22.10 -21.54
C ARG A 95 8.39 22.99 -20.40
N SER A 96 9.06 24.12 -20.21
CA SER A 96 8.65 25.13 -19.24
C SER A 96 8.98 26.52 -19.77
N ARG A 97 8.10 27.48 -19.51
CA ARG A 97 8.39 28.89 -19.83
C ARG A 97 9.36 29.52 -18.85
N ARG A 98 9.50 28.94 -17.66
CA ARG A 98 10.39 29.37 -16.57
C ARG A 98 11.56 28.42 -16.35
N GLY A 99 11.84 27.57 -17.33
CA GLY A 99 12.91 26.57 -17.22
C GLY A 99 14.31 27.22 -17.19
N ASP A 100 15.22 26.53 -16.54
CA ASP A 100 16.61 26.96 -16.31
C ASP A 100 17.55 26.63 -17.49
N THR A 101 17.14 25.77 -18.42
CA THR A 101 17.99 25.30 -19.50
C THR A 101 17.35 25.57 -20.87
N PRO A 102 18.10 26.21 -21.80
CA PRO A 102 17.64 26.46 -23.14
C PRO A 102 17.41 25.17 -23.94
N ASP A 103 16.30 25.09 -24.67
CA ASP A 103 16.04 24.09 -25.70
C ASP A 103 16.36 24.67 -27.08
N LEU A 104 17.64 24.67 -27.44
CA LEU A 104 18.13 25.25 -28.69
C LEU A 104 17.46 24.60 -29.90
N ARG A 105 17.27 23.27 -29.88
CA ARG A 105 16.64 22.55 -31.00
C ARG A 105 15.21 23.03 -31.27
N ARG A 106 14.48 23.32 -30.22
CA ARG A 106 13.12 23.83 -30.30
C ARG A 106 13.09 25.29 -30.70
N THR A 107 13.99 26.11 -30.14
CA THR A 107 14.14 27.52 -30.48
C THR A 107 14.43 27.67 -31.96
N VAL A 108 15.45 26.97 -32.49
CA VAL A 108 15.79 26.99 -33.92
C VAL A 108 14.62 26.51 -34.78
N ARG A 109 13.94 25.44 -34.41
CA ARG A 109 12.79 24.95 -35.19
C ARG A 109 11.61 25.95 -35.17
N ALA A 110 11.42 26.68 -34.09
CA ALA A 110 10.41 27.75 -34.02
C ALA A 110 10.82 28.98 -34.85
N ALA A 111 12.09 29.37 -34.81
CA ALA A 111 12.65 30.46 -35.63
C ALA A 111 12.51 30.16 -37.12
N MET A 112 12.86 28.95 -37.57
CA MET A 112 12.73 28.55 -38.99
C MET A 112 11.29 28.61 -39.51
N ARG A 113 10.28 28.42 -38.64
CA ARG A 113 8.88 28.58 -39.04
C ARG A 113 8.43 30.05 -39.11
N ARG A 114 9.25 30.98 -38.63
CA ARG A 114 9.01 32.43 -38.56
C ARG A 114 10.12 33.18 -39.34
N ALA A 115 10.44 32.73 -40.52
CA ALA A 115 11.42 33.34 -41.42
C ALA A 115 12.84 33.53 -40.79
N GLY A 116 13.21 32.74 -39.81
CA GLY A 116 14.55 32.75 -39.20
C GLY A 116 14.69 33.64 -37.95
N GLU A 117 13.67 34.38 -37.54
CA GLU A 117 13.74 35.25 -36.36
C GLU A 117 13.35 34.52 -35.08
N PRO A 118 14.29 34.36 -34.09
CA PRO A 118 13.97 33.81 -32.78
C PRO A 118 13.29 34.87 -31.92
N ILE A 119 11.97 34.77 -31.71
CA ILE A 119 11.22 35.71 -30.87
C ILE A 119 11.25 35.28 -29.40
N GLU A 120 11.32 33.97 -29.13
CA GLU A 120 11.33 33.45 -27.77
C GLU A 120 12.31 32.29 -27.65
N LEU A 121 13.12 32.30 -26.57
CA LEU A 121 13.98 31.19 -26.21
C LEU A 121 13.13 30.10 -25.55
N ALA A 122 13.01 28.96 -26.20
CA ALA A 122 12.36 27.81 -25.59
C ALA A 122 13.24 27.26 -24.46
N THR A 123 12.63 27.05 -23.29
CA THR A 123 13.32 26.51 -22.11
C THR A 123 12.70 25.21 -21.63
N THR A 124 13.47 24.48 -20.85
CA THR A 124 13.08 23.23 -20.21
C THR A 124 13.48 23.22 -18.75
N GLU A 125 12.76 22.45 -17.96
CA GLU A 125 13.04 22.18 -16.56
C GLU A 125 13.07 20.67 -16.28
N PRO A 126 13.71 20.21 -15.21
CA PRO A 126 13.60 18.81 -14.79
C PRO A 126 12.14 18.42 -14.60
N GLY A 127 11.75 17.30 -15.14
CA GLY A 127 10.41 16.75 -14.89
C GLY A 127 10.34 15.99 -13.57
N ASP A 128 9.14 15.75 -13.09
CA ASP A 128 8.90 14.83 -11.99
C ASP A 128 8.45 13.48 -12.50
N LYS A 129 8.82 12.45 -11.79
CA LYS A 129 8.37 11.08 -12.02
C LYS A 129 7.91 10.46 -10.72
N THR A 130 6.80 9.75 -10.75
CA THR A 130 6.31 8.97 -9.62
C THR A 130 7.34 7.90 -9.24
N ARG A 131 7.67 7.79 -7.95
CA ARG A 131 8.45 6.67 -7.42
C ARG A 131 7.62 5.40 -7.50
N ARG A 132 8.26 4.29 -7.84
CA ARG A 132 7.62 2.98 -7.77
C ARG A 132 7.38 2.61 -6.31
N LEU A 133 6.22 2.04 -6.04
CA LEU A 133 5.90 1.36 -4.79
C LEU A 133 5.97 -0.15 -5.04
N VAL A 134 6.67 -0.87 -4.20
CA VAL A 134 6.70 -2.33 -4.19
C VAL A 134 6.14 -2.81 -2.86
N LEU A 135 5.11 -3.62 -2.90
CA LEU A 135 4.50 -4.25 -1.72
C LEU A 135 4.89 -5.73 -1.71
N LEU A 136 5.49 -6.18 -0.65
CA LEU A 136 5.85 -7.57 -0.37
C LEU A 136 4.95 -8.04 0.77
N LEU A 137 3.91 -8.81 0.45
CA LEU A 137 2.88 -9.25 1.38
C LEU A 137 3.18 -10.66 1.85
N ASP A 138 3.43 -10.83 3.13
CA ASP A 138 3.50 -12.14 3.76
C ASP A 138 2.10 -12.73 3.91
N ILE A 139 1.94 -13.94 3.39
CA ILE A 139 0.69 -14.69 3.39
C ILE A 139 0.78 -15.97 4.23
N SER A 140 1.71 -16.00 5.19
CA SER A 140 1.85 -17.10 6.14
C SER A 140 0.60 -17.29 6.99
N GLY A 141 0.45 -18.47 7.61
CA GLY A 141 -0.68 -18.76 8.47
C GLY A 141 -0.82 -17.81 9.66
N SER A 142 0.29 -17.27 10.19
CA SER A 142 0.26 -16.25 11.26
C SER A 142 -0.31 -14.91 10.79
N MET A 143 -0.20 -14.61 9.48
CA MET A 143 -0.71 -13.39 8.86
C MET A 143 -2.15 -13.53 8.34
N GLU A 144 -2.77 -14.71 8.43
CA GLU A 144 -4.10 -15.01 7.85
C GLU A 144 -5.16 -13.98 8.27
N ARG A 145 -5.19 -13.59 9.55
CA ARG A 145 -6.14 -12.60 10.08
C ARG A 145 -6.01 -11.21 9.45
N TYR A 146 -4.82 -10.86 9.01
CA TYR A 146 -4.49 -9.57 8.41
C TYR A 146 -4.52 -9.61 6.87
N ALA A 147 -4.42 -10.80 6.28
CA ALA A 147 -4.22 -10.99 4.83
C ALA A 147 -5.28 -10.28 3.99
N ARG A 148 -6.57 -10.37 4.39
CA ARG A 148 -7.68 -9.73 3.67
C ARG A 148 -7.50 -8.22 3.60
N VAL A 149 -7.25 -7.58 4.74
CA VAL A 149 -7.03 -6.13 4.85
C VAL A 149 -5.82 -5.69 4.03
N LEU A 150 -4.71 -6.45 4.12
CA LEU A 150 -3.48 -6.15 3.40
C LEU A 150 -3.65 -6.26 1.88
N ILE A 151 -4.40 -7.26 1.41
CA ILE A 151 -4.71 -7.40 -0.02
C ILE A 151 -5.62 -6.26 -0.49
N ARG A 152 -6.59 -5.82 0.33
CA ARG A 152 -7.43 -4.65 0.03
C ARG A 152 -6.60 -3.37 -0.06
N PHE A 153 -5.71 -3.15 0.89
CA PHE A 153 -4.77 -2.03 0.82
C PHE A 153 -3.92 -2.08 -0.47
N ALA A 154 -3.38 -3.26 -0.81
CA ALA A 154 -2.61 -3.44 -2.03
C ALA A 154 -3.44 -3.19 -3.30
N HIS A 155 -4.70 -3.64 -3.33
CA HIS A 155 -5.64 -3.34 -4.42
C HIS A 155 -5.86 -1.83 -4.57
N THR A 156 -6.17 -1.13 -3.48
CA THR A 156 -6.34 0.34 -3.47
C THR A 156 -5.08 1.05 -3.98
N ALA A 157 -3.91 0.60 -3.55
CA ALA A 157 -2.64 1.16 -4.01
C ALA A 157 -2.42 0.94 -5.52
N VAL A 158 -2.78 -0.24 -6.06
CA VAL A 158 -2.68 -0.56 -7.50
C VAL A 158 -3.68 0.26 -8.31
N ALA A 159 -4.93 0.38 -7.84
CA ALA A 159 -5.99 1.14 -8.51
C ALA A 159 -5.69 2.65 -8.55
N GLY A 160 -5.12 3.19 -7.47
CA GLY A 160 -4.84 4.63 -7.32
C GLY A 160 -3.50 5.10 -7.89
N ARG A 161 -2.57 4.21 -8.22
CA ARG A 161 -1.19 4.56 -8.62
C ARG A 161 -0.74 3.84 -9.89
N GLY A 162 -0.23 4.58 -10.86
CA GLY A 162 0.31 4.02 -12.09
C GLY A 162 1.66 3.27 -11.98
N SER A 163 2.23 3.07 -10.79
CA SER A 163 3.56 2.43 -10.61
C SER A 163 3.65 1.68 -9.29
N VAL A 164 2.74 0.71 -9.10
CA VAL A 164 2.74 -0.21 -7.95
C VAL A 164 3.00 -1.62 -8.45
N GLU A 165 3.79 -2.36 -7.70
CA GLU A 165 4.05 -3.78 -7.90
C GLU A 165 3.79 -4.52 -6.59
N VAL A 166 3.08 -5.63 -6.67
CA VAL A 166 2.67 -6.40 -5.50
C VAL A 166 3.11 -7.85 -5.66
N PHE A 167 3.74 -8.36 -4.62
CA PHE A 167 4.20 -9.75 -4.52
C PHE A 167 3.68 -10.39 -3.24
N ALA A 168 3.22 -11.61 -3.34
CA ALA A 168 2.91 -12.46 -2.21
C ALA A 168 4.16 -13.28 -1.84
N LEU A 169 4.51 -13.26 -0.56
CA LEU A 169 5.60 -14.03 0.05
C LEU A 169 4.96 -15.23 0.75
N GLY A 170 5.13 -16.41 0.18
CA GLY A 170 4.66 -17.68 0.70
C GLY A 170 5.75 -18.73 0.59
N THR A 171 5.39 -19.97 0.35
CA THR A 171 6.35 -21.02 -0.05
C THR A 171 7.05 -20.67 -1.36
N ARG A 172 6.39 -19.85 -2.19
CA ARG A 172 6.94 -19.28 -3.43
C ARG A 172 6.64 -17.79 -3.50
N LEU A 173 7.58 -17.05 -4.08
CA LEU A 173 7.37 -15.66 -4.45
C LEU A 173 6.42 -15.57 -5.65
N THR A 174 5.26 -14.99 -5.49
CA THR A 174 4.24 -14.84 -6.53
C THR A 174 3.92 -13.36 -6.79
N ARG A 175 4.07 -12.91 -8.05
CA ARG A 175 3.68 -11.54 -8.43
C ARG A 175 2.19 -11.50 -8.70
N ILE A 176 1.45 -10.73 -7.91
CA ILE A 176 -0.02 -10.62 -7.96
C ILE A 176 -0.52 -9.26 -8.47
N THR A 177 0.35 -8.38 -8.96
CA THR A 177 -0.02 -7.04 -9.46
C THR A 177 -1.12 -7.07 -10.51
N ARG A 178 -1.06 -8.06 -11.42
CA ARG A 178 -2.05 -8.19 -12.51
C ARG A 178 -3.45 -8.55 -11.99
N GLN A 179 -3.51 -9.41 -11.03
CA GLN A 179 -4.74 -9.87 -10.39
C GLN A 179 -5.42 -8.72 -9.67
N LEU A 180 -4.63 -7.87 -9.00
CA LEU A 180 -5.10 -6.68 -8.29
C LEU A 180 -5.43 -5.49 -9.20
N ALA A 181 -5.26 -5.59 -10.50
CA ALA A 181 -5.58 -4.51 -11.45
C ALA A 181 -7.06 -4.46 -11.86
N SER A 182 -7.90 -5.40 -11.40
CA SER A 182 -9.36 -5.34 -11.62
C SER A 182 -9.94 -4.11 -10.94
N ARG A 183 -10.96 -3.50 -11.55
CA ARG A 183 -11.72 -2.40 -10.92
C ARG A 183 -12.64 -2.89 -9.80
N ASP A 184 -13.08 -4.12 -9.91
CA ASP A 184 -13.89 -4.78 -8.91
C ASP A 184 -12.96 -5.38 -7.84
N PRO A 185 -13.06 -4.90 -6.58
CA PRO A 185 -12.19 -5.34 -5.51
C PRO A 185 -12.37 -6.84 -5.17
N GLU A 186 -13.60 -7.37 -5.24
CA GLU A 186 -13.88 -8.78 -4.94
C GLU A 186 -13.24 -9.69 -5.99
N VAL A 187 -13.40 -9.32 -7.27
CA VAL A 187 -12.75 -10.03 -8.38
C VAL A 187 -11.23 -9.98 -8.26
N ALA A 188 -10.67 -8.84 -7.85
CA ALA A 188 -9.24 -8.68 -7.66
C ALA A 188 -8.69 -9.59 -6.56
N VAL A 189 -9.37 -9.60 -5.40
CA VAL A 189 -8.99 -10.43 -4.25
C VAL A 189 -9.12 -11.92 -4.57
N ALA A 190 -10.24 -12.34 -5.17
CA ALA A 190 -10.45 -13.73 -5.58
C ALA A 190 -9.40 -14.19 -6.62
N ALA A 191 -9.07 -13.33 -7.59
CA ALA A 191 -8.04 -13.62 -8.58
C ALA A 191 -6.64 -13.71 -7.95
N ALA A 192 -6.31 -12.86 -6.97
CA ALA A 192 -5.07 -12.94 -6.23
C ALA A 192 -4.99 -14.24 -5.41
N ALA A 193 -6.08 -14.58 -4.73
CA ALA A 193 -6.20 -15.83 -3.98
C ALA A 193 -5.99 -17.07 -4.85
N GLY A 194 -6.55 -17.10 -6.06
CA GLY A 194 -6.45 -18.23 -6.97
C GLY A 194 -5.07 -18.49 -7.58
N VAL A 195 -4.14 -17.52 -7.49
CA VAL A 195 -2.77 -17.65 -8.04
C VAL A 195 -1.75 -18.03 -6.98
N VAL A 196 -2.09 -17.82 -5.72
CA VAL A 196 -1.23 -18.13 -4.59
C VAL A 196 -1.53 -19.56 -4.13
N GLU A 197 -0.58 -20.47 -4.35
CA GLU A 197 -0.78 -21.90 -4.16
C GLU A 197 -0.80 -22.36 -2.70
N ASP A 198 -0.20 -21.65 -1.74
CA ASP A 198 -0.07 -22.11 -0.35
C ASP A 198 -0.25 -20.95 0.66
N TRP A 199 -1.49 -20.65 1.01
CA TRP A 199 -1.85 -19.61 1.98
C TRP A 199 -1.48 -19.92 3.43
N SER A 200 -1.21 -21.19 3.76
CA SER A 200 -0.90 -21.65 5.12
C SER A 200 0.42 -22.44 5.22
N GLY A 201 1.21 -22.45 4.17
CA GLY A 201 2.53 -23.08 4.18
C GLY A 201 3.51 -22.32 5.09
N GLY A 202 4.47 -23.04 5.67
CA GLY A 202 5.55 -22.40 6.44
C GLY A 202 6.39 -21.49 5.55
N THR A 203 6.31 -20.19 5.74
CA THR A 203 7.03 -19.20 4.93
C THR A 203 8.52 -19.21 5.27
N ARG A 204 9.35 -19.29 4.25
CA ARG A 204 10.76 -18.94 4.30
C ARG A 204 10.89 -17.51 3.79
N LEU A 205 10.66 -16.57 4.69
CA LEU A 205 10.56 -15.17 4.36
C LEU A 205 11.85 -14.62 3.76
N GLY A 206 12.99 -14.98 4.36
CA GLY A 206 14.32 -14.62 3.85
C GLY A 206 14.58 -15.14 2.44
N ASP A 207 14.21 -16.39 2.13
CA ASP A 207 14.35 -16.96 0.78
C ASP A 207 13.46 -16.27 -0.23
N SER A 208 12.24 -15.90 0.17
CA SER A 208 11.29 -15.17 -0.69
C SER A 208 11.76 -13.75 -1.01
N ILE A 209 12.32 -13.03 -0.02
CA ILE A 209 12.94 -11.73 -0.21
C ILE A 209 14.18 -11.82 -1.10
N ASP A 210 15.04 -12.82 -0.89
CA ASP A 210 16.20 -13.05 -1.76
C ASP A 210 15.76 -13.36 -3.20
N GLY A 211 14.73 -14.19 -3.36
CA GLY A 211 14.10 -14.46 -4.67
C GLY A 211 13.61 -13.17 -5.35
N PHE A 212 12.96 -12.29 -4.60
CA PHE A 212 12.55 -10.97 -5.12
C PHE A 212 13.77 -10.13 -5.54
N VAL A 213 14.78 -10.03 -4.68
CA VAL A 213 15.99 -9.24 -4.96
C VAL A 213 16.66 -9.73 -6.23
N ARG A 214 16.88 -11.04 -6.38
CA ARG A 214 17.57 -11.64 -7.55
C ARG A 214 16.77 -11.53 -8.83
N GLN A 215 15.46 -11.85 -8.79
CA GLN A 215 14.65 -11.96 -10.00
C GLN A 215 14.16 -10.58 -10.50
N TRP A 216 13.87 -9.67 -9.59
CA TRP A 216 13.18 -8.41 -9.88
C TRP A 216 13.95 -7.18 -9.38
N GLY A 217 14.49 -7.21 -8.16
CA GLY A 217 15.09 -6.08 -7.48
C GLY A 217 16.26 -5.49 -8.24
N ILE A 218 17.29 -6.29 -8.49
CA ILE A 218 18.50 -5.88 -9.24
C ILE A 218 18.19 -5.51 -10.69
N ARG A 219 17.17 -6.07 -11.29
CA ARG A 219 16.72 -5.72 -12.65
C ARG A 219 16.00 -4.37 -12.73
N GLY A 220 15.96 -3.62 -11.62
CA GLY A 220 15.50 -2.24 -11.56
C GLY A 220 14.12 -2.07 -10.92
N MET A 221 13.48 -3.13 -10.40
CA MET A 221 12.18 -3.00 -9.76
C MET A 221 12.29 -2.36 -8.38
N ALA A 222 13.29 -2.74 -7.58
CA ALA A 222 13.57 -2.13 -6.29
C ALA A 222 14.38 -0.82 -6.39
N ARG A 223 15.09 -0.59 -7.50
CA ARG A 223 16.02 0.54 -7.61
C ARG A 223 15.33 1.89 -7.50
N GLY A 224 15.60 2.59 -6.40
CA GLY A 224 15.00 3.88 -6.07
C GLY A 224 13.48 3.82 -5.87
N ALA A 225 12.94 2.64 -5.59
CA ALA A 225 11.55 2.42 -5.22
C ALA A 225 11.36 2.60 -3.70
N ILE A 226 10.13 2.83 -3.29
CA ILE A 226 9.71 2.59 -1.92
C ILE A 226 9.31 1.13 -1.86
N VAL A 227 9.92 0.37 -0.94
CA VAL A 227 9.61 -1.04 -0.72
C VAL A 227 8.96 -1.18 0.64
N VAL A 228 7.79 -1.78 0.69
CA VAL A 228 7.07 -2.07 1.93
C VAL A 228 6.97 -3.57 2.09
N VAL A 229 7.47 -4.08 3.21
CA VAL A 229 7.30 -5.47 3.64
C VAL A 229 6.21 -5.50 4.70
N LEU A 230 5.18 -6.30 4.49
CA LEU A 230 4.07 -6.48 5.44
C LEU A 230 4.14 -7.92 5.96
N SER A 231 4.68 -8.11 7.16
CA SER A 231 4.92 -9.41 7.79
C SER A 231 5.12 -9.27 9.29
N ASP A 232 4.77 -10.31 10.04
CA ASP A 232 5.11 -10.42 11.47
C ASP A 232 6.59 -10.74 11.71
N GLY A 233 7.34 -11.07 10.65
CA GLY A 233 8.76 -11.39 10.70
C GLY A 233 9.07 -12.81 11.18
N TRP A 234 8.05 -13.66 11.29
CA TRP A 234 8.26 -15.07 11.63
C TRP A 234 8.83 -15.82 10.41
N ASP A 235 10.10 -16.16 10.47
CA ASP A 235 10.82 -16.85 9.41
C ASP A 235 11.32 -18.22 9.89
N ARG A 236 11.12 -19.26 9.09
CA ARG A 236 11.67 -20.61 9.29
C ARG A 236 12.98 -20.81 8.54
N GLY A 237 13.42 -19.81 7.80
CA GLY A 237 14.66 -19.82 7.03
C GLY A 237 15.88 -19.51 7.89
N ASP A 238 17.01 -19.35 7.20
CA ASP A 238 18.28 -18.96 7.80
C ASP A 238 18.31 -17.43 8.05
N PRO A 239 18.56 -16.96 9.28
CA PRO A 239 18.67 -15.53 9.61
C PRO A 239 19.76 -14.80 8.81
N GLU A 240 20.83 -15.47 8.41
CA GLU A 240 21.89 -14.87 7.60
C GLU A 240 21.40 -14.57 6.18
N THR A 241 20.58 -15.46 5.61
CA THR A 241 19.91 -15.25 4.33
C THR A 241 18.95 -14.03 4.41
N MET A 242 18.18 -13.92 5.49
CA MET A 242 17.30 -12.77 5.74
C MET A 242 18.12 -11.49 5.82
N SER A 243 19.13 -11.42 6.68
CA SER A 243 19.97 -10.22 6.86
C SER A 243 20.64 -9.78 5.56
N THR A 244 21.26 -10.70 4.83
CA THR A 244 21.93 -10.41 3.55
C THR A 244 20.95 -9.90 2.49
N SER A 245 19.76 -10.49 2.43
CA SER A 245 18.75 -10.10 1.45
C SER A 245 18.15 -8.73 1.75
N MET A 246 17.90 -8.45 3.03
CA MET A 246 17.43 -7.14 3.49
C MET A 246 18.49 -6.04 3.29
N GLU A 247 19.76 -6.32 3.57
CA GLU A 247 20.86 -5.39 3.29
C GLU A 247 20.93 -5.04 1.80
N ARG A 248 20.83 -6.04 0.91
CA ARG A 248 20.79 -5.81 -0.54
C ARG A 248 19.59 -5.00 -0.96
N LEU A 249 18.41 -5.31 -0.39
CA LEU A 249 17.16 -4.62 -0.69
C LEU A 249 17.23 -3.15 -0.25
N HIS A 250 17.73 -2.87 0.97
CA HIS A 250 17.94 -1.54 1.49
C HIS A 250 18.88 -0.71 0.58
N ARG A 251 19.99 -1.28 0.12
CA ARG A 251 20.89 -0.60 -0.82
C ARG A 251 20.29 -0.28 -2.18
N LEU A 252 19.28 -1.03 -2.63
CA LEU A 252 18.59 -0.79 -3.90
C LEU A 252 17.42 0.17 -3.76
N ALA A 253 16.69 0.08 -2.67
CA ALA A 253 15.50 0.88 -2.41
C ALA A 253 15.85 2.36 -2.18
N HIS A 254 14.88 3.21 -2.29
CA HIS A 254 14.95 4.58 -1.81
C HIS A 254 14.56 4.65 -0.33
N LYS A 255 13.56 3.87 0.05
CA LYS A 255 13.08 3.71 1.41
C LYS A 255 12.55 2.30 1.59
N LEU A 256 12.93 1.66 2.68
CA LEU A 256 12.49 0.33 3.07
C LEU A 256 11.68 0.42 4.35
N ILE A 257 10.37 0.16 4.22
CA ILE A 257 9.41 0.22 5.31
C ILE A 257 9.02 -1.21 5.68
N TRP A 258 8.96 -1.52 6.96
CA TRP A 258 8.42 -2.78 7.45
C TRP A 258 7.18 -2.49 8.28
N VAL A 259 6.10 -3.19 7.98
CA VAL A 259 4.83 -3.12 8.70
C VAL A 259 4.60 -4.46 9.39
N ASN A 260 4.55 -4.44 10.71
CA ASN A 260 4.31 -5.63 11.51
C ASN A 260 3.02 -5.47 12.33
N PRO A 261 1.97 -6.28 12.05
CA PRO A 261 0.71 -6.19 12.80
C PRO A 261 0.87 -6.48 14.29
N LEU A 262 1.82 -7.34 14.67
CA LEU A 262 2.03 -7.73 16.06
C LEU A 262 2.77 -6.69 16.90
N LYS A 263 3.36 -5.66 16.26
CA LYS A 263 4.16 -4.63 16.94
C LYS A 263 3.36 -3.85 18.00
N ALA A 264 2.07 -3.69 17.81
CA ALA A 264 1.19 -2.99 18.76
C ALA A 264 0.91 -3.79 20.04
N GLY A 265 1.20 -5.07 20.06
CA GLY A 265 0.96 -5.93 21.22
C GLY A 265 1.72 -5.44 22.46
N PRO A 266 1.10 -5.47 23.64
CA PRO A 266 1.76 -5.06 24.88
C PRO A 266 3.00 -5.94 25.13
N GLY A 267 4.16 -5.30 25.33
CA GLY A 267 5.43 -6.01 25.54
C GLY A 267 6.04 -6.64 24.30
N TYR A 268 5.61 -6.22 23.09
CA TYR A 268 6.22 -6.71 21.86
C TYR A 268 7.71 -6.40 21.82
N GLU A 269 8.50 -7.44 21.62
CA GLU A 269 9.92 -7.35 21.29
C GLU A 269 10.19 -8.06 19.96
N PRO A 270 11.02 -7.50 19.06
CA PRO A 270 11.33 -8.10 17.75
C PRO A 270 12.29 -9.29 17.90
N THR A 271 11.91 -10.29 18.70
CA THR A 271 12.73 -11.46 19.04
C THR A 271 12.63 -12.61 18.03
N ALA A 272 11.61 -12.57 17.14
CA ALA A 272 11.55 -13.50 16.02
C ALA A 272 12.83 -13.40 15.18
N GLN A 273 13.48 -14.54 14.90
CA GLN A 273 14.81 -14.57 14.25
C GLN A 273 14.84 -13.78 12.93
N GLY A 274 13.78 -13.92 12.11
CA GLY A 274 13.65 -13.20 10.86
C GLY A 274 13.54 -11.69 11.08
N MET A 275 12.72 -11.26 12.07
CA MET A 275 12.56 -9.84 12.40
C MET A 275 13.86 -9.24 12.93
N ALA A 276 14.53 -9.92 13.87
CA ALA A 276 15.80 -9.46 14.44
C ALA A 276 16.89 -9.31 13.35
N ALA A 277 16.94 -10.23 12.39
CA ALA A 277 17.87 -10.19 11.27
C ALA A 277 17.54 -9.06 10.25
N ALA A 278 16.26 -8.74 10.07
CA ALA A 278 15.80 -7.71 9.14
C ALA A 278 15.95 -6.28 9.70
N LEU A 279 15.74 -6.10 10.99
CA LEU A 279 15.60 -4.81 11.68
C LEU A 279 16.74 -3.82 11.41
N PRO A 280 18.04 -4.21 11.38
CA PRO A 280 19.14 -3.28 11.11
C PRO A 280 19.11 -2.63 9.72
N HIS A 281 18.30 -3.18 8.80
CA HIS A 281 18.24 -2.76 7.40
C HIS A 281 16.93 -2.03 7.06
N ILE A 282 16.08 -1.74 8.04
CA ILE A 282 14.78 -1.10 7.87
C ILE A 282 14.91 0.39 8.15
N ASP A 283 14.43 1.25 7.23
CA ASP A 283 14.41 2.71 7.43
C ASP A 283 13.27 3.14 8.36
N GLU A 284 12.13 2.46 8.27
CA GLU A 284 10.94 2.78 9.08
C GLU A 284 10.19 1.50 9.45
N PHE A 285 9.96 1.33 10.75
CA PHE A 285 9.26 0.17 11.30
C PHE A 285 7.92 0.60 11.87
N LEU A 286 6.82 0.20 11.22
CA LEU A 286 5.45 0.60 11.52
C LEU A 286 4.62 -0.56 12.09
N GLU A 287 3.56 -0.19 12.77
CA GLU A 287 2.47 -1.09 13.13
C GLU A 287 1.58 -1.37 11.92
N GLY A 288 0.79 -2.45 11.96
CA GLY A 288 -0.07 -2.84 10.84
C GLY A 288 -1.37 -3.50 11.25
N HIS A 289 -1.81 -3.30 12.50
CA HIS A 289 -2.91 -4.04 13.12
C HIS A 289 -4.28 -3.36 12.99
N CYS A 290 -4.35 -2.06 12.71
CA CYS A 290 -5.59 -1.28 12.74
C CYS A 290 -5.64 -0.25 11.60
N LEU A 291 -6.80 0.40 11.37
CA LEU A 291 -6.97 1.40 10.31
C LEU A 291 -6.04 2.60 10.47
N ARG A 292 -5.78 3.04 11.70
CA ARG A 292 -4.83 4.13 11.97
C ARG A 292 -3.43 3.78 11.47
N SER A 293 -2.98 2.54 11.65
CA SER A 293 -1.67 2.10 11.19
C SER A 293 -1.58 2.02 9.65
N VAL A 294 -2.67 1.69 8.96
CA VAL A 294 -2.75 1.73 7.49
C VAL A 294 -2.67 3.18 6.97
N THR A 295 -3.32 4.11 7.67
CA THR A 295 -3.21 5.55 7.36
C THR A 295 -1.79 6.05 7.55
N ALA A 296 -1.14 5.72 8.67
CA ALA A 296 0.26 6.06 8.93
C ALA A 296 1.21 5.50 7.85
N LEU A 297 0.96 4.27 7.37
CA LEU A 297 1.70 3.71 6.25
C LEU A 297 1.51 4.54 4.97
N ALA A 298 0.28 4.94 4.64
CA ALA A 298 0.00 5.77 3.47
C ALA A 298 0.72 7.14 3.55
N GLU A 299 0.76 7.73 4.73
CA GLU A 299 1.50 8.97 5.00
C GLU A 299 3.03 8.78 4.87
N ALA A 300 3.57 7.70 5.45
CA ALA A 300 4.99 7.35 5.35
C ALA A 300 5.44 7.13 3.89
N ILE A 301 4.59 6.53 3.06
CA ILE A 301 4.79 6.37 1.62
C ILE A 301 4.78 7.74 0.91
N ALA A 302 3.85 8.62 1.28
CA ALA A 302 3.75 9.95 0.69
C ALA A 302 4.92 10.85 1.09
N ALA A 303 5.36 10.79 2.34
CA ALA A 303 6.48 11.56 2.89
C ALA A 303 7.86 11.13 2.35
N ALA A 304 7.97 9.98 1.68
CA ALA A 304 9.23 9.49 1.11
C ALA A 304 9.71 10.27 -0.14
N ASP A 305 9.25 11.50 -0.32
CA ASP A 305 9.62 12.40 -1.43
C ASP A 305 10.94 13.16 -1.18
N THR A 306 11.37 13.24 0.04
CA THR A 306 12.47 14.11 0.45
C THR A 306 13.83 13.39 0.43
#